data_8d2c65f9f2d3231365cfe27a7f09e601
#
_entry.id   8d2c65f9f2d3231365cfe27a7f09e601
#
_cell.length_a   1.000
_cell.length_b   1.000
_cell.length_c   1.000
_cell.angle_alpha   90.00
_cell.angle_beta   90.00
_cell.angle_gamma   90.00
#
_symmetry.space_group_name_H-M   'P 1'
#
loop_
_entity.id
_entity.type
_entity.pdbx_description
1 polymer ?
#
loop_
_entity_poly.entity_id
_entity_poly.type
_entity_poly.pdbx_seq_one_letter_code
_entity_poly.pdbx_strand_id
1 'polypeptide(L)'
;YTLSLHDALPILAASDRLDELAISLSGKTEARLTFVLSDTLHPDVLEDLLAQFDRHFPHTEFECLIGEDDDVIDLLQKERAQVGLIEARDNYPTEIGSIRLPMQTEMAIYVAPRHPLAAQGRVTRDELFSWRELRLSTYLENTTEPARGLVWSAPNYLLLFSMAAQGLGWCILPSALVEEFAGSGSLVALDIAGWPRVISTDLLWNKKAPPGEAGSWLRQHLQGHRCE
;
A
#
# COMPACT_ATOMS: atom_id res chain seq x y z
N TYR A 1 -46.38 25.81 -15.13
CA TYR A 1 -45.25 25.47 -14.29
C TYR A 1 -44.13 25.02 -15.21
N THR A 2 -43.16 25.89 -15.45
CA THR A 2 -41.93 25.53 -16.18
C THR A 2 -40.90 25.10 -15.11
N LEU A 3 -40.54 23.81 -15.09
CA LEU A 3 -39.39 23.35 -14.32
C LEU A 3 -38.17 24.11 -14.84
N SER A 4 -37.48 24.76 -13.91
CA SER A 4 -36.21 25.43 -14.17
C SER A 4 -35.14 24.36 -14.47
N LEU A 5 -34.18 24.67 -15.34
CA LEU A 5 -33.00 23.81 -15.56
C LEU A 5 -32.28 23.46 -14.25
N HIS A 6 -32.37 24.33 -13.27
CA HIS A 6 -31.78 24.12 -11.92
C HIS A 6 -32.48 23.03 -11.11
N ASP A 7 -33.82 22.87 -11.32
CA ASP A 7 -34.63 21.85 -10.66
C ASP A 7 -34.54 20.48 -11.37
N ALA A 8 -34.17 20.47 -12.65
CA ALA A 8 -34.01 19.25 -13.43
C ALA A 8 -32.68 18.54 -13.17
N LEU A 9 -31.60 19.27 -12.88
CA LEU A 9 -30.27 18.70 -12.62
C LEU A 9 -30.25 17.71 -11.45
N PRO A 10 -30.85 17.99 -10.26
CA PRO A 10 -30.89 17.01 -9.17
C PRO A 10 -31.74 15.77 -9.49
N ILE A 11 -32.78 15.91 -10.33
CA ILE A 11 -33.64 14.80 -10.75
C ILE A 11 -32.90 13.90 -11.73
N LEU A 12 -32.17 14.47 -12.67
CA LEU A 12 -31.31 13.71 -13.59
C LEU A 12 -30.20 12.98 -12.84
N ALA A 13 -29.52 13.66 -11.89
CA ALA A 13 -28.51 13.03 -11.06
C ALA A 13 -29.08 11.91 -10.15
N ALA A 14 -30.32 12.02 -9.71
CA ALA A 14 -30.99 10.96 -8.96
C ALA A 14 -31.42 9.80 -9.87
N SER A 15 -31.82 10.08 -11.14
CA SER A 15 -32.11 9.05 -12.12
C SER A 15 -30.85 8.27 -12.51
N ASP A 16 -29.75 8.97 -12.77
CA ASP A 16 -28.47 8.35 -13.10
C ASP A 16 -28.00 7.44 -11.95
N ARG A 17 -28.15 7.88 -10.68
CA ARG A 17 -27.86 7.04 -9.49
C ARG A 17 -28.76 5.82 -9.37
N LEU A 18 -30.03 5.92 -9.78
CA LEU A 18 -30.93 4.77 -9.76
C LEU A 18 -30.59 3.77 -10.87
N ASP A 19 -30.17 4.24 -12.03
CA ASP A 19 -29.70 3.39 -13.13
C ASP A 19 -28.37 2.70 -12.74
N GLU A 20 -27.46 3.40 -12.09
CA GLU A 20 -26.22 2.85 -11.52
C GLU A 20 -26.51 1.76 -10.48
N LEU A 21 -27.46 2.00 -9.56
CA LEU A 21 -27.93 0.99 -8.60
C LEU A 21 -28.57 -0.21 -9.29
N ALA A 22 -29.32 0.00 -10.36
CA ALA A 22 -29.93 -1.08 -11.11
C ALA A 22 -28.90 -1.95 -11.85
N ILE A 23 -27.82 -1.33 -12.38
CA ILE A 23 -26.68 -2.03 -12.98
C ILE A 23 -25.94 -2.82 -11.90
N SER A 24 -25.68 -2.21 -10.73
CA SER A 24 -25.06 -2.86 -9.56
C SER A 24 -25.91 -4.02 -9.02
N LEU A 25 -27.23 -3.88 -8.96
CA LEU A 25 -28.17 -4.93 -8.55
C LEU A 25 -28.29 -6.07 -9.58
N SER A 26 -27.85 -5.87 -10.83
CA SER A 26 -27.73 -6.96 -11.80
C SER A 26 -26.59 -7.96 -11.48
N GLY A 27 -25.80 -7.71 -10.45
CA GLY A 27 -24.92 -8.67 -9.78
C GLY A 27 -23.58 -8.93 -10.44
N LYS A 28 -23.17 -8.11 -11.41
CA LYS A 28 -21.88 -8.30 -12.09
C LYS A 28 -20.78 -7.34 -11.64
N THR A 29 -21.11 -6.06 -11.42
CA THR A 29 -20.12 -5.04 -11.05
C THR A 29 -20.41 -4.53 -9.64
N GLU A 30 -19.38 -4.41 -8.82
CA GLU A 30 -19.50 -3.87 -7.47
C GLU A 30 -19.84 -2.38 -7.50
N ALA A 31 -20.79 -1.93 -6.65
CA ALA A 31 -21.07 -0.51 -6.43
C ALA A 31 -19.87 0.19 -5.77
N ARG A 32 -19.08 -0.56 -4.99
CA ARG A 32 -17.87 -0.08 -4.33
C ARG A 32 -16.81 -1.17 -4.33
N LEU A 33 -15.59 -0.81 -4.70
CA LEU A 33 -14.39 -1.62 -4.58
C LEU A 33 -13.45 -0.99 -3.56
N THR A 34 -13.15 -1.71 -2.49
CA THR A 34 -12.12 -1.33 -1.54
C THR A 34 -10.86 -2.16 -1.80
N PHE A 35 -9.79 -1.48 -2.11
CA PHE A 35 -8.46 -2.02 -2.33
C PHE A 35 -7.56 -1.64 -1.16
N VAL A 36 -6.96 -2.62 -0.51
CA VAL A 36 -5.97 -2.39 0.55
C VAL A 36 -4.58 -2.71 0.01
N LEU A 37 -3.65 -1.81 0.20
CA LEU A 37 -2.30 -1.97 -0.31
C LEU A 37 -1.26 -1.63 0.76
N SER A 38 -0.14 -2.34 0.71
CA SER A 38 1.08 -1.92 1.38
C SER A 38 1.61 -0.65 0.72
N ASP A 39 2.10 0.28 1.52
CA ASP A 39 2.70 1.54 1.08
C ASP A 39 4.06 1.34 0.36
N THR A 40 4.40 0.08 0.03
CA THR A 40 5.58 -0.31 -0.76
C THR A 40 5.32 -0.35 -2.26
N LEU A 41 4.07 -0.19 -2.70
CA LEU A 41 3.72 -0.18 -4.12
C LEU A 41 4.31 1.05 -4.80
N HIS A 42 4.95 0.83 -5.96
CA HIS A 42 5.53 1.93 -6.73
C HIS A 42 4.43 2.91 -7.19
N PRO A 43 4.60 4.23 -7.01
CA PRO A 43 3.58 5.23 -7.36
C PRO A 43 3.08 5.13 -8.79
N ASP A 44 3.95 4.93 -9.78
CA ASP A 44 3.58 4.83 -11.19
C ASP A 44 2.59 3.68 -11.46
N VAL A 45 2.75 2.54 -10.75
CA VAL A 45 1.84 1.40 -10.88
C VAL A 45 0.45 1.75 -10.37
N LEU A 46 0.38 2.48 -9.24
CA LEU A 46 -0.89 2.92 -8.67
C LEU A 46 -1.56 3.98 -9.55
N GLU A 47 -0.80 4.93 -10.07
CA GLU A 47 -1.33 5.99 -10.94
C GLU A 47 -1.93 5.40 -12.23
N ASP A 48 -1.21 4.49 -12.90
CA ASP A 48 -1.72 3.80 -14.10
C ASP A 48 -2.97 2.97 -13.79
N LEU A 49 -2.95 2.22 -12.68
CA LEU A 49 -4.10 1.46 -12.21
C LEU A 49 -5.32 2.35 -12.03
N LEU A 50 -5.19 3.47 -11.31
CA LEU A 50 -6.29 4.39 -11.03
C LEU A 50 -6.84 5.02 -12.32
N ALA A 51 -5.96 5.45 -13.22
CA ALA A 51 -6.36 6.04 -14.49
C ALA A 51 -7.11 5.05 -15.40
N GLN A 52 -6.74 3.79 -15.35
CA GLN A 52 -7.44 2.75 -16.14
C GLN A 52 -8.70 2.28 -15.44
N PHE A 53 -8.72 2.20 -14.11
CA PHE A 53 -9.90 1.85 -13.34
C PHE A 53 -11.05 2.86 -13.58
N ASP A 54 -10.77 4.16 -13.52
CA ASP A 54 -11.73 5.23 -13.78
C ASP A 54 -12.39 5.08 -15.16
N ARG A 55 -11.62 4.71 -16.18
CA ARG A 55 -12.16 4.50 -17.55
C ARG A 55 -13.04 3.27 -17.68
N HIS A 56 -12.73 2.18 -16.95
CA HIS A 56 -13.46 0.92 -17.05
C HIS A 56 -14.68 0.86 -16.14
N PHE A 57 -14.61 1.53 -14.98
CA PHE A 57 -15.62 1.47 -13.92
C PHE A 57 -15.98 2.87 -13.40
N PRO A 58 -16.44 3.80 -14.29
CA PRO A 58 -16.70 5.19 -13.92
C PRO A 58 -17.81 5.38 -12.88
N HIS A 59 -18.59 4.32 -12.61
CA HIS A 59 -19.71 4.33 -11.67
C HIS A 59 -19.46 3.50 -10.40
N THR A 60 -18.28 2.88 -10.27
CA THR A 60 -17.88 2.13 -9.08
C THR A 60 -17.13 3.06 -8.14
N GLU A 61 -17.59 3.20 -6.90
CA GLU A 61 -16.81 3.87 -5.85
C GLU A 61 -15.51 3.11 -5.62
N PHE A 62 -14.39 3.82 -5.66
CA PHE A 62 -13.08 3.25 -5.38
C PHE A 62 -12.52 3.76 -4.07
N GLU A 63 -12.16 2.86 -3.17
CA GLU A 63 -11.53 3.19 -1.89
C GLU A 63 -10.17 2.52 -1.79
N CYS A 64 -9.13 3.32 -1.54
CA CYS A 64 -7.80 2.84 -1.16
C CYS A 64 -7.63 2.87 0.34
N LEU A 65 -7.20 1.77 0.92
CA LEU A 65 -6.75 1.69 2.31
C LEU A 65 -5.26 1.36 2.33
N ILE A 66 -4.53 1.96 3.24
CA ILE A 66 -3.16 1.56 3.54
C ILE A 66 -3.22 0.54 4.68
N GLY A 67 -2.58 -0.59 4.49
CA GLY A 67 -2.45 -1.64 5.49
C GLY A 67 -1.20 -2.46 5.22
N GLU A 68 -0.62 -2.98 6.27
CA GLU A 68 0.58 -3.80 6.18
C GLU A 68 0.32 -5.15 6.85
N ASP A 69 1.04 -6.16 6.38
CA ASP A 69 1.06 -7.47 7.02
C ASP A 69 -0.33 -8.06 7.33
N ASP A 70 -0.59 -8.35 8.60
CA ASP A 70 -1.81 -8.99 9.05
C ASP A 70 -3.03 -8.07 8.99
N ASP A 71 -2.84 -6.75 8.92
CA ASP A 71 -3.94 -5.79 8.72
C ASP A 71 -4.63 -6.02 7.37
N VAL A 72 -3.85 -6.29 6.32
CA VAL A 72 -4.40 -6.60 4.98
C VAL A 72 -5.25 -7.88 5.03
N ILE A 73 -4.74 -8.92 5.70
CA ILE A 73 -5.43 -10.21 5.83
C ILE A 73 -6.73 -10.03 6.63
N ASP A 74 -6.69 -9.30 7.75
CA ASP A 74 -7.85 -9.02 8.59
C ASP A 74 -8.94 -8.24 7.84
N LEU A 75 -8.56 -7.22 7.07
CA LEU A 75 -9.50 -6.45 6.25
C LEU A 75 -10.18 -7.31 5.17
N LEU A 76 -9.45 -8.24 4.56
CA LEU A 76 -10.00 -9.18 3.58
C LEU A 76 -10.92 -10.23 4.26
N GLN A 77 -10.54 -10.75 5.42
CA GLN A 77 -11.34 -11.73 6.17
C GLN A 77 -12.65 -11.11 6.68
N LYS A 78 -12.64 -9.85 7.09
CA LYS A 78 -13.81 -9.08 7.51
C LYS A 78 -14.64 -8.51 6.35
N GLU A 79 -14.25 -8.84 5.12
CA GLU A 79 -14.91 -8.34 3.89
C GLU A 79 -14.93 -6.79 3.81
N ARG A 80 -14.04 -6.12 4.56
CA ARG A 80 -13.87 -4.67 4.52
C ARG A 80 -13.13 -4.23 3.26
N ALA A 81 -12.29 -5.08 2.71
CA ALA A 81 -11.62 -4.94 1.42
C ALA A 81 -11.84 -6.19 0.56
N GLN A 82 -11.88 -6.02 -0.76
CA GLN A 82 -12.08 -7.11 -1.71
C GLN A 82 -10.76 -7.64 -2.26
N VAL A 83 -9.77 -6.76 -2.42
CA VAL A 83 -8.44 -7.09 -2.96
C VAL A 83 -7.38 -6.43 -2.08
N GLY A 84 -6.26 -7.12 -1.89
CA GLY A 84 -5.14 -6.61 -1.08
C GLY A 84 -3.79 -6.89 -1.70
N LEU A 85 -2.81 -6.02 -1.44
CA LEU A 85 -1.39 -6.23 -1.72
C LEU A 85 -0.62 -6.30 -0.41
N ILE A 86 0.35 -7.21 -0.35
CA ILE A 86 1.17 -7.47 0.84
C ILE A 86 2.58 -7.89 0.41
N GLU A 87 3.57 -7.69 1.29
CA GLU A 87 4.85 -8.39 1.12
C GLU A 87 4.61 -9.91 1.08
N ALA A 88 5.22 -10.55 0.10
CA ALA A 88 5.01 -11.96 -0.19
C ALA A 88 5.41 -12.89 0.97
N ARG A 89 4.53 -13.83 1.29
CA ARG A 89 4.74 -14.84 2.34
C ARG A 89 4.68 -16.26 1.79
N ASP A 90 5.22 -17.20 2.56
CA ASP A 90 5.16 -18.62 2.19
C ASP A 90 3.77 -19.22 2.44
N ASN A 91 3.02 -18.71 3.41
CA ASN A 91 1.74 -19.26 3.83
C ASN A 91 0.71 -18.16 4.14
N TYR A 92 -0.54 -18.44 3.76
CA TYR A 92 -1.72 -17.62 4.07
C TYR A 92 -2.82 -18.48 4.71
N PRO A 93 -3.77 -17.87 5.43
CA PRO A 93 -4.98 -18.56 5.88
C PRO A 93 -5.69 -19.24 4.71
N THR A 94 -6.34 -20.38 4.98
CA THR A 94 -6.93 -21.24 3.94
C THR A 94 -8.01 -20.56 3.10
N GLU A 95 -8.71 -19.59 3.69
CA GLU A 95 -9.73 -18.76 3.04
C GLU A 95 -9.15 -17.63 2.18
N ILE A 96 -7.87 -17.30 2.33
CA ILE A 96 -7.20 -16.29 1.51
C ILE A 96 -6.64 -16.93 0.26
N GLY A 97 -7.00 -16.36 -0.88
CA GLY A 97 -6.37 -16.61 -2.17
C GLY A 97 -5.20 -15.69 -2.37
N SER A 98 -4.11 -16.19 -2.96
CA SER A 98 -2.92 -15.41 -3.23
C SER A 98 -2.35 -15.70 -4.60
N ILE A 99 -1.70 -14.70 -5.19
CA ILE A 99 -0.88 -14.86 -6.40
C ILE A 99 0.32 -13.94 -6.32
N ARG A 100 1.49 -14.46 -6.66
CA ARG A 100 2.72 -13.68 -6.76
C ARG A 100 2.65 -12.74 -7.95
N LEU A 101 2.87 -11.44 -7.72
CA LEU A 101 2.97 -10.46 -8.78
C LEU A 101 4.40 -10.36 -9.32
N PRO A 102 4.56 -9.95 -10.59
CA PRO A 102 5.89 -9.73 -11.19
C PRO A 102 6.50 -8.39 -10.76
N MET A 103 6.19 -7.94 -9.53
CA MET A 103 6.64 -6.69 -8.95
C MET A 103 7.56 -6.96 -7.78
N GLN A 104 8.62 -6.17 -7.70
CA GLN A 104 9.60 -6.23 -6.62
C GLN A 104 9.91 -4.81 -6.14
N THR A 105 10.13 -4.69 -4.84
CA THR A 105 10.50 -3.42 -4.21
C THR A 105 11.83 -3.59 -3.49
N GLU A 106 12.79 -2.74 -3.81
CA GLU A 106 14.04 -2.68 -3.07
C GLU A 106 13.84 -1.89 -1.78
N MET A 107 14.20 -2.50 -0.66
CA MET A 107 14.16 -1.92 0.67
C MET A 107 15.58 -1.72 1.17
N ALA A 108 15.88 -0.54 1.72
CA ALA A 108 17.19 -0.28 2.33
C ALA A 108 17.03 0.42 3.69
N ILE A 109 18.13 0.45 4.44
CA ILE A 109 18.18 1.12 5.74
C ILE A 109 18.72 2.53 5.53
N TYR A 110 17.99 3.52 6.03
CA TYR A 110 18.28 4.93 5.80
C TYR A 110 18.45 5.72 7.10
N VAL A 111 19.27 6.75 7.01
CA VAL A 111 19.46 7.79 8.06
C VAL A 111 19.63 9.17 7.41
N ALA A 112 19.43 10.23 8.19
CA ALA A 112 19.81 11.57 7.73
C ALA A 112 21.32 11.68 7.45
N PRO A 113 21.78 12.53 6.51
CA PRO A 113 23.22 12.75 6.23
C PRO A 113 24.02 13.20 7.45
N ARG A 114 23.38 13.90 8.38
CA ARG A 114 24.00 14.36 9.65
C ARG A 114 24.00 13.32 10.77
N HIS A 115 23.36 12.15 10.55
CA HIS A 115 23.32 11.10 11.55
C HIS A 115 24.71 10.47 11.72
N PRO A 116 25.18 10.15 12.94
CA PRO A 116 26.52 9.60 13.15
C PRO A 116 26.82 8.34 12.35
N LEU A 117 25.83 7.50 12.09
CA LEU A 117 25.98 6.29 11.27
C LEU A 117 26.26 6.61 9.79
N ALA A 118 25.84 7.78 9.26
CA ALA A 118 26.07 8.14 7.87
C ALA A 118 27.55 8.36 7.54
N ALA A 119 28.35 8.71 8.55
CA ALA A 119 29.79 8.92 8.39
C ALA A 119 30.60 7.62 8.50
N GLN A 120 29.97 6.51 8.88
CA GLN A 120 30.61 5.21 9.00
C GLN A 120 30.60 4.51 7.62
N GLY A 121 31.62 3.75 7.31
CA GLY A 121 31.64 2.94 6.09
C GLY A 121 30.63 1.80 6.23
N ARG A 122 31.02 0.71 6.84
CA ARG A 122 30.14 -0.45 7.08
C ARG A 122 29.61 -0.44 8.50
N VAL A 123 28.30 -0.50 8.66
CA VAL A 123 27.60 -0.49 9.96
C VAL A 123 27.23 -1.92 10.35
N THR A 124 27.49 -2.27 11.61
CA THR A 124 27.05 -3.56 12.17
C THR A 124 25.64 -3.46 12.74
N ARG A 125 24.98 -4.61 12.92
CA ARG A 125 23.64 -4.64 13.55
C ARG A 125 23.65 -4.12 14.99
N ASP A 126 24.70 -4.39 15.75
CA ASP A 126 24.80 -3.95 17.14
C ASP A 126 24.98 -2.43 17.23
N GLU A 127 25.74 -1.83 16.31
CA GLU A 127 25.84 -0.38 16.19
C GLU A 127 24.50 0.24 15.79
N LEU A 128 23.78 -0.37 14.85
CA LEU A 128 22.45 0.08 14.43
C LEU A 128 21.47 0.11 15.62
N PHE A 129 21.42 -0.97 16.41
CA PHE A 129 20.54 -1.09 17.58
C PHE A 129 20.91 -0.16 18.74
N SER A 130 22.09 0.45 18.74
CA SER A 130 22.45 1.50 19.71
C SER A 130 21.69 2.81 19.44
N TRP A 131 21.08 2.95 18.28
CA TRP A 131 20.33 4.13 17.86
C TRP A 131 18.83 3.83 17.79
N ARG A 132 18.02 4.90 17.83
CA ARG A 132 16.57 4.78 17.73
C ARG A 132 16.16 4.22 16.38
N GLU A 133 15.34 3.20 16.42
CA GLU A 133 14.62 2.67 15.28
C GLU A 133 13.34 3.46 15.05
N LEU A 134 13.07 3.83 13.79
CA LEU A 134 11.81 4.38 13.33
C LEU A 134 11.10 3.28 12.57
N ARG A 135 10.06 2.70 13.17
CA ARG A 135 9.40 1.48 12.71
C ARG A 135 8.03 1.77 12.14
N LEU A 136 7.68 1.09 11.06
CA LEU A 136 6.31 1.06 10.59
C LEU A 136 5.44 0.34 11.63
N SER A 137 4.30 0.96 11.97
CA SER A 137 3.34 0.40 12.94
C SER A 137 2.10 -0.04 12.21
N THR A 138 1.69 -1.27 12.43
CA THR A 138 0.41 -1.83 11.97
C THR A 138 -0.61 -1.79 13.10
N TYR A 139 -1.91 -1.85 12.76
CA TYR A 139 -2.98 -1.86 13.75
C TYR A 139 -3.02 -3.17 14.54
N LEU A 140 -2.71 -4.27 13.87
CA LEU A 140 -2.57 -5.58 14.49
C LEU A 140 -1.08 -5.79 14.82
N GLU A 141 -0.65 -5.29 15.97
CA GLU A 141 0.72 -5.49 16.43
C GLU A 141 1.02 -6.98 16.65
N ASN A 142 1.55 -7.62 15.62
CA ASN A 142 2.26 -8.89 15.74
C ASN A 142 3.78 -8.65 15.72
N THR A 143 4.26 -7.74 16.56
CA THR A 143 5.70 -7.56 16.74
C THR A 143 6.27 -8.78 17.44
N THR A 144 6.62 -9.77 16.64
CA THR A 144 7.27 -11.03 17.07
C THR A 144 8.70 -10.81 17.54
N GLU A 145 9.29 -9.66 17.25
CA GLU A 145 10.63 -9.33 17.71
C GLU A 145 10.59 -8.25 18.81
N PRO A 146 11.10 -8.54 20.01
CA PRO A 146 11.24 -7.54 21.05
C PRO A 146 12.17 -6.43 20.57
N ALA A 147 11.77 -5.18 20.78
CA ALA A 147 12.61 -4.03 20.47
C ALA A 147 13.94 -4.13 21.22
N ARG A 148 15.06 -4.15 20.50
CA ARG A 148 16.40 -4.19 21.10
C ARG A 148 16.93 -2.81 21.50
N GLY A 149 16.14 -1.74 21.32
CA GLY A 149 16.51 -0.35 21.60
C GLY A 149 15.31 0.56 21.71
N LEU A 150 15.54 1.86 21.59
CA LEU A 150 14.46 2.84 21.54
C LEU A 150 13.77 2.74 20.20
N VAL A 151 12.43 2.60 20.21
CA VAL A 151 11.60 2.55 19.00
C VAL A 151 10.59 3.69 19.02
N TRP A 152 10.49 4.39 17.89
CA TRP A 152 9.36 5.25 17.58
C TRP A 152 8.64 4.66 16.37
N SER A 153 7.31 4.68 16.40
CA SER A 153 6.49 4.07 15.36
C SER A 153 5.71 5.12 14.57
N ALA A 154 5.49 4.84 13.30
CA ALA A 154 4.68 5.67 12.41
C ALA A 154 3.81 4.78 11.51
N PRO A 155 2.61 5.24 11.10
CA PRO A 155 1.65 4.41 10.37
C PRO A 155 1.93 4.29 8.86
N ASN A 156 2.90 5.03 8.31
CA ASN A 156 3.25 5.00 6.90
C ASN A 156 4.71 5.39 6.65
N TYR A 157 5.23 5.02 5.50
CA TYR A 157 6.63 5.28 5.12
C TYR A 157 6.95 6.75 4.91
N LEU A 158 5.99 7.58 4.47
CA LEU A 158 6.23 9.01 4.27
C LEU A 158 6.52 9.73 5.60
N LEU A 159 5.81 9.34 6.67
CA LEU A 159 6.08 9.88 8.01
C LEU A 159 7.42 9.36 8.55
N LEU A 160 7.75 8.08 8.31
CA LEU A 160 9.06 7.53 8.65
C LEU A 160 10.19 8.27 7.93
N PHE A 161 10.03 8.53 6.61
CA PHE A 161 10.96 9.35 5.83
C PHE A 161 11.15 10.73 6.47
N SER A 162 10.06 11.41 6.81
CA SER A 162 10.11 12.74 7.43
C SER A 162 10.83 12.72 8.77
N MET A 163 10.58 11.71 9.60
CA MET A 163 11.28 11.53 10.89
C MET A 163 12.75 11.24 10.71
N ALA A 164 13.12 10.38 9.77
CA ALA A 164 14.51 10.06 9.45
C ALA A 164 15.25 11.29 8.91
N ALA A 165 14.64 12.07 8.03
CA ALA A 165 15.21 13.31 7.48
C ALA A 165 15.50 14.36 8.57
N GLN A 166 14.71 14.36 9.66
CA GLN A 166 14.99 15.15 10.86
C GLN A 166 16.14 14.61 11.72
N GLY A 167 16.70 13.44 11.38
CA GLY A 167 17.78 12.81 12.12
C GLY A 167 17.34 12.15 13.42
N LEU A 168 16.06 11.78 13.53
CA LEU A 168 15.50 11.21 14.77
C LEU A 168 15.88 9.76 14.98
N GLY A 169 16.37 9.06 13.95
CA GLY A 169 16.80 7.67 14.02
C GLY A 169 17.03 7.08 12.63
N TRP A 170 17.11 5.77 12.56
CA TRP A 170 17.22 4.98 11.34
C TRP A 170 15.88 4.29 11.02
N CYS A 171 15.62 4.05 9.75
CA CYS A 171 14.41 3.35 9.30
C CYS A 171 14.70 2.49 8.08
N ILE A 172 13.81 1.57 7.81
CA ILE A 172 13.74 0.80 6.56
C ILE A 172 12.72 1.47 5.67
N LEU A 173 13.11 1.81 4.43
CA LEU A 173 12.23 2.45 3.45
C LEU A 173 12.39 1.82 2.08
N PRO A 174 11.32 1.88 1.23
CA PRO A 174 11.46 1.61 -0.20
C PRO A 174 12.45 2.58 -0.83
N SER A 175 13.42 2.06 -1.62
CA SER A 175 14.41 2.91 -2.30
C SER A 175 13.75 3.89 -3.26
N ALA A 176 12.71 3.49 -3.98
CA ALA A 176 11.94 4.34 -4.88
C ALA A 176 11.31 5.55 -4.16
N LEU A 177 10.75 5.35 -2.96
CA LEU A 177 10.21 6.45 -2.16
C LEU A 177 11.30 7.48 -1.82
N VAL A 178 12.48 7.01 -1.44
CA VAL A 178 13.59 7.92 -1.09
C VAL A 178 14.08 8.69 -2.31
N GLU A 179 14.12 8.08 -3.48
CA GLU A 179 14.48 8.72 -4.75
C GLU A 179 13.46 9.78 -5.16
N GLU A 180 12.17 9.49 -5.05
CA GLU A 180 11.08 10.43 -5.35
C GLU A 180 11.15 11.70 -4.49
N PHE A 181 11.42 11.53 -3.19
CA PHE A 181 11.50 12.64 -2.24
C PHE A 181 12.92 13.18 -1.99
N ALA A 182 13.91 12.79 -2.79
CA ALA A 182 15.32 13.22 -2.63
C ALA A 182 15.52 14.74 -2.61
N GLY A 183 14.62 15.49 -3.27
CA GLY A 183 14.65 16.98 -3.28
C GLY A 183 14.17 17.63 -1.98
N SER A 184 13.42 16.95 -1.13
CA SER A 184 12.79 17.49 0.11
C SER A 184 13.56 17.15 1.39
N GLY A 185 14.60 16.33 1.28
CA GLY A 185 15.48 15.93 2.38
C GLY A 185 16.22 14.66 2.00
N SER A 186 17.49 14.77 1.70
CA SER A 186 18.28 13.60 1.35
C SER A 186 18.42 12.66 2.55
N LEU A 187 18.25 11.37 2.29
CA LEU A 187 18.63 10.30 3.20
C LEU A 187 19.85 9.57 2.65
N VAL A 188 20.60 8.93 3.51
CA VAL A 188 21.77 8.13 3.16
C VAL A 188 21.48 6.68 3.47
N ALA A 189 21.60 5.81 2.45
CA ALA A 189 21.53 4.37 2.66
C ALA A 189 22.79 3.89 3.41
N LEU A 190 22.58 3.02 4.41
CA LEU A 190 23.65 2.44 5.19
C LEU A 190 24.16 1.14 4.56
N ASP A 191 25.47 0.95 4.51
CA ASP A 191 26.08 -0.34 4.16
C ASP A 191 26.00 -1.29 5.36
N ILE A 192 25.03 -2.20 5.33
CA ILE A 192 24.80 -3.20 6.37
C ILE A 192 24.70 -4.58 5.72
N ALA A 193 25.33 -5.58 6.32
CA ALA A 193 25.28 -6.94 5.80
C ALA A 193 23.84 -7.46 5.65
N GLY A 194 23.49 -7.86 4.41
CA GLY A 194 22.15 -8.35 4.05
C GLY A 194 21.16 -7.25 3.63
N TRP A 195 21.63 -6.05 3.41
CA TRP A 195 20.89 -4.93 2.84
C TRP A 195 21.65 -4.36 1.62
N PRO A 196 20.96 -3.80 0.62
CA PRO A 196 19.49 -3.73 0.49
C PRO A 196 18.83 -5.10 0.33
N ARG A 197 17.52 -5.19 0.54
CA ARG A 197 16.71 -6.38 0.32
C ARG A 197 15.68 -6.12 -0.76
N VAL A 198 15.43 -7.12 -1.59
CA VAL A 198 14.35 -7.10 -2.55
C VAL A 198 13.20 -7.91 -1.99
N ILE A 199 12.05 -7.27 -1.82
CA ILE A 199 10.81 -7.92 -1.42
C ILE A 199 9.91 -8.12 -2.64
N SER A 200 9.20 -9.24 -2.67
CA SER A 200 8.18 -9.54 -3.68
C SER A 200 6.81 -9.20 -3.14
N THR A 201 5.84 -8.96 -4.02
CA THR A 201 4.47 -8.60 -3.66
C THR A 201 3.53 -9.74 -4.02
N ASP A 202 2.64 -10.10 -3.09
CA ASP A 202 1.51 -10.98 -3.32
C ASP A 202 0.20 -10.19 -3.36
N LEU A 203 -0.65 -10.55 -4.30
CA LEU A 203 -2.02 -10.06 -4.41
C LEU A 203 -2.95 -11.07 -3.75
N LEU A 204 -3.80 -10.58 -2.86
CA LEU A 204 -4.67 -11.38 -2.00
C LEU A 204 -6.15 -11.07 -2.23
N TRP A 205 -7.01 -12.05 -1.95
CA TRP A 205 -8.48 -11.90 -1.88
C TRP A 205 -9.09 -12.97 -0.98
N ASN A 206 -10.32 -12.74 -0.53
CA ASN A 206 -11.08 -13.74 0.22
C ASN A 206 -11.76 -14.73 -0.77
N LYS A 207 -11.46 -16.02 -0.65
CA LYS A 207 -12.05 -17.09 -1.48
C LYS A 207 -13.54 -17.33 -1.19
N LYS A 208 -14.00 -17.00 0.03
CA LYS A 208 -15.41 -17.15 0.44
C LYS A 208 -16.28 -15.99 -0.08
N ALA A 209 -15.67 -14.82 -0.27
CA ALA A 209 -16.29 -13.63 -0.84
C ALA A 209 -15.43 -13.14 -2.02
N PRO A 210 -15.43 -13.84 -3.15
CA PRO A 210 -14.61 -13.48 -4.30
C PRO A 210 -15.03 -12.11 -4.83
N PRO A 211 -14.07 -11.28 -5.27
CA PRO A 211 -14.38 -9.98 -5.86
C PRO A 211 -15.24 -10.12 -7.12
N GLY A 212 -16.11 -9.16 -7.36
CA GLY A 212 -16.94 -9.08 -8.56
C GLY A 212 -16.16 -8.68 -9.80
N GLU A 213 -16.78 -7.99 -10.75
CA GLU A 213 -16.18 -7.66 -12.04
C GLU A 213 -15.04 -6.65 -11.91
N ALA A 214 -15.24 -5.58 -11.12
CA ALA A 214 -14.25 -4.54 -10.93
C ALA A 214 -13.01 -5.06 -10.18
N GLY A 215 -13.21 -5.82 -9.11
CA GLY A 215 -12.11 -6.43 -8.37
C GLY A 215 -11.40 -7.55 -9.15
N SER A 216 -12.11 -8.28 -10.00
CA SER A 216 -11.52 -9.28 -10.89
C SER A 216 -10.66 -8.62 -11.97
N TRP A 217 -11.13 -7.52 -12.55
CA TRP A 217 -10.38 -6.71 -13.50
C TRP A 217 -9.10 -6.15 -12.85
N LEU A 218 -9.20 -5.57 -11.64
CA LEU A 218 -8.05 -5.06 -10.89
C LEU A 218 -6.98 -6.14 -10.68
N ARG A 219 -7.40 -7.34 -10.31
CA ARG A 219 -6.50 -8.48 -10.16
C ARG A 219 -5.78 -8.85 -11.45
N GLN A 220 -6.51 -8.90 -12.59
CA GLN A 220 -5.94 -9.22 -13.90
C GLN A 220 -4.98 -8.12 -14.37
N HIS A 221 -5.34 -6.87 -14.17
CA HIS A 221 -4.52 -5.71 -14.52
C HIS A 221 -3.15 -5.76 -13.81
N LEU A 222 -3.15 -5.94 -12.49
CA LEU A 222 -1.93 -6.04 -11.70
C LEU A 222 -1.06 -7.27 -12.07
N GLN A 223 -1.66 -8.38 -12.49
CA GLN A 223 -0.92 -9.56 -12.97
C GLN A 223 -0.23 -9.33 -14.32
N GLY A 224 -0.84 -8.50 -15.18
CA GLY A 224 -0.30 -8.16 -16.50
C GLY A 224 0.78 -7.07 -16.45
N HIS A 225 0.87 -6.34 -15.35
CA HIS A 225 1.82 -5.23 -15.20
C HIS A 225 3.23 -5.81 -14.99
N ARG A 226 4.13 -5.54 -15.97
CA ARG A 226 5.57 -5.81 -15.81
C ARG A 226 6.25 -4.49 -15.55
N CYS A 227 6.92 -4.37 -14.42
CA CYS A 227 7.88 -3.28 -14.23
C CYS A 227 9.01 -3.48 -15.26
N GLU A 228 9.15 -2.54 -16.20
CA GLU A 228 10.31 -2.44 -17.08
C GLU A 228 11.52 -1.86 -16.32
#